data_db3a06b85d96966362cb84b503a09522
#
_entry.id   db3a06b85d96966362cb84b503a09522
#
_cell.length_a   1.000
_cell.length_b   1.000
_cell.length_c   1.000
_cell.angle_alpha   90.00
_cell.angle_beta   90.00
_cell.angle_gamma   90.00
#
_symmetry.space_group_name_H-M   'P 1'
#
loop_
_entity.id
_entity.type
_entity.pdbx_description
1 polymer ?
#
loop_
_entity_poly.entity_id
_entity_poly.type
_entity_poly.pdbx_seq_one_letter_code
_entity_poly.pdbx_strand_id
1 'polypeptide(L)'
;DAIQNALGQDNSPEGTAGRIVSMSTAFFDAFAARYPDKDLAEVAQDFINVIRGGFEQGYKEAENILNSLGVLPDAPFVAEGIAKTYELVHKGYDDWLNHRLASLRGNVAQDDEAAFSAA
;
A
#
# COMPACT_ATOMS: atom_id res chain seq x y z
N ASP A 1 12.90 -24.11 -6.83
CA ASP A 1 12.24 -23.69 -8.07
C ASP A 1 11.08 -22.73 -7.77
N ALA A 2 10.44 -22.23 -8.82
CA ALA A 2 9.38 -21.25 -8.69
C ALA A 2 8.19 -21.77 -7.86
N ILE A 3 7.87 -23.05 -7.99
CA ILE A 3 6.76 -23.66 -7.26
C ILE A 3 7.08 -23.74 -5.78
N GLN A 4 8.29 -24.20 -5.43
CA GLN A 4 8.72 -24.28 -4.04
C GLN A 4 8.82 -22.90 -3.43
N ASN A 5 9.31 -21.91 -4.18
CA ASN A 5 9.37 -20.54 -3.70
C ASN A 5 7.97 -19.97 -3.42
N ALA A 6 7.01 -20.26 -4.30
CA ALA A 6 5.62 -19.83 -4.11
C ALA A 6 5.00 -20.50 -2.88
N LEU A 7 5.25 -21.79 -2.68
CA LEU A 7 4.74 -22.52 -1.53
C LEU A 7 5.40 -22.08 -0.22
N GLY A 8 6.66 -21.62 -0.29
CA GLY A 8 7.39 -21.14 0.87
C GLY A 8 7.04 -19.71 1.28
N GLN A 9 6.28 -18.97 0.45
CA GLN A 9 5.88 -17.62 0.78
C GLN A 9 4.74 -17.61 1.80
N ASP A 10 4.72 -16.55 2.62
CA ASP A 10 3.65 -16.33 3.58
C ASP A 10 2.39 -15.88 2.82
N ASN A 11 1.44 -16.79 2.66
CA ASN A 11 0.19 -16.53 1.97
C ASN A 11 -0.95 -16.18 2.94
N SER A 12 -0.62 -15.89 4.20
CA SER A 12 -1.60 -15.34 5.14
C SER A 12 -2.11 -13.99 4.65
N PRO A 13 -3.26 -13.52 5.14
CA PRO A 13 -3.73 -12.17 4.82
C PRO A 13 -2.68 -11.09 5.14
N GLU A 14 -1.96 -11.24 6.26
CA GLU A 14 -0.91 -10.31 6.67
C GLU A 14 0.25 -10.29 5.66
N GLY A 15 0.73 -11.46 5.27
CA GLY A 15 1.84 -11.56 4.31
C GLY A 15 1.45 -11.07 2.93
N THR A 16 0.25 -11.41 2.48
CA THR A 16 -0.27 -10.96 1.18
C THR A 16 -0.44 -9.45 1.16
N ALA A 17 -1.07 -8.88 2.20
CA ALA A 17 -1.27 -7.43 2.29
C ALA A 17 0.06 -6.68 2.33
N GLY A 18 1.03 -7.20 3.09
CA GLY A 18 2.37 -6.59 3.16
C GLY A 18 3.04 -6.53 1.80
N ARG A 19 2.94 -7.59 1.00
CA ARG A 19 3.51 -7.60 -0.35
C ARG A 19 2.79 -6.62 -1.27
N ILE A 20 1.46 -6.57 -1.22
CA ILE A 20 0.67 -5.63 -2.05
C ILE A 20 1.07 -4.20 -1.72
N VAL A 21 1.10 -3.83 -0.45
CA VAL A 21 1.48 -2.47 -0.02
C VAL A 21 2.90 -2.15 -0.44
N SER A 22 3.84 -3.06 -0.18
CA SER A 22 5.25 -2.86 -0.50
C SER A 22 5.47 -2.67 -2.00
N MET A 23 4.87 -3.52 -2.82
CA MET A 23 4.99 -3.43 -4.28
C MET A 23 4.31 -2.19 -4.83
N SER A 24 3.13 -1.84 -4.32
CA SER A 24 2.39 -0.66 -4.77
C SER A 24 3.16 0.63 -4.44
N THR A 25 3.68 0.73 -3.22
CA THR A 25 4.35 1.96 -2.76
C THR A 25 5.76 2.10 -3.33
N ALA A 26 6.34 1.03 -3.87
CA ALA A 26 7.65 1.10 -4.51
C ALA A 26 7.68 2.04 -5.72
N PHE A 27 6.52 2.32 -6.32
CA PHE A 27 6.43 3.23 -7.46
C PHE A 27 6.37 4.70 -7.07
N PHE A 28 6.39 5.02 -5.78
CA PHE A 28 6.22 6.41 -5.33
C PHE A 28 7.29 7.35 -5.89
N ASP A 29 8.55 6.93 -5.88
CA ASP A 29 9.64 7.80 -6.35
C ASP A 29 9.48 8.14 -7.85
N ALA A 30 9.08 7.16 -8.65
CA ALA A 30 8.81 7.36 -10.07
C ALA A 30 7.61 8.29 -10.29
N PHE A 31 6.56 8.13 -9.47
CA PHE A 31 5.39 9.00 -9.52
C PHE A 31 5.76 10.44 -9.15
N ALA A 32 6.50 10.61 -8.06
CA ALA A 32 6.90 11.93 -7.56
C ALA A 32 7.80 12.66 -8.56
N ALA A 33 8.64 11.93 -9.29
CA ALA A 33 9.53 12.52 -10.29
C ALA A 33 8.77 13.21 -11.42
N ARG A 34 7.50 12.88 -11.62
CA ARG A 34 6.64 13.52 -12.64
C ARG A 34 6.10 14.87 -12.19
N TYR A 35 6.23 15.20 -10.90
CA TYR A 35 5.68 16.43 -10.32
C TYR A 35 6.74 17.12 -9.46
N PRO A 36 7.87 17.54 -10.07
CA PRO A 36 9.00 18.06 -9.30
C PRO A 36 8.70 19.39 -8.59
N ASP A 37 7.71 20.14 -9.06
CA ASP A 37 7.36 21.45 -8.52
C ASP A 37 6.25 21.39 -7.47
N LYS A 38 5.70 20.20 -7.21
CA LYS A 38 4.65 20.03 -6.20
C LYS A 38 5.23 19.69 -4.83
N ASP A 39 4.51 20.09 -3.79
CA ASP A 39 4.82 19.69 -2.42
C ASP A 39 4.78 18.16 -2.29
N LEU A 40 5.83 17.57 -1.73
CA LEU A 40 5.93 16.11 -1.59
C LEU A 40 4.81 15.52 -0.74
N ALA A 41 4.31 16.24 0.26
CA ALA A 41 3.18 15.77 1.06
C ALA A 41 1.92 15.63 0.20
N GLU A 42 1.65 16.61 -0.65
CA GLU A 42 0.53 16.56 -1.60
C GLU A 42 0.70 15.43 -2.60
N VAL A 43 1.92 15.27 -3.15
CA VAL A 43 2.22 14.19 -4.09
C VAL A 43 2.01 12.83 -3.44
N ALA A 44 2.41 12.66 -2.18
CA ALA A 44 2.22 11.42 -1.44
C ALA A 44 0.74 11.09 -1.27
N GLN A 45 -0.09 12.08 -0.94
CA GLN A 45 -1.53 11.90 -0.82
C GLN A 45 -2.17 11.54 -2.16
N ASP A 46 -1.80 12.24 -3.22
CA ASP A 46 -2.29 11.96 -4.57
C ASP A 46 -1.91 10.54 -5.00
N PHE A 47 -0.67 10.15 -4.73
CA PHE A 47 -0.19 8.81 -5.05
C PHE A 47 -1.00 7.73 -4.34
N ILE A 48 -1.21 7.87 -3.04
CA ILE A 48 -1.98 6.88 -2.26
C ILE A 48 -3.42 6.80 -2.78
N ASN A 49 -4.02 7.93 -3.13
CA ASN A 49 -5.38 7.93 -3.69
C ASN A 49 -5.45 7.15 -5.00
N VAL A 50 -4.45 7.31 -5.87
CA VAL A 50 -4.39 6.60 -7.15
C VAL A 50 -4.23 5.10 -6.95
N ILE A 51 -3.27 4.67 -6.11
CA ILE A 51 -3.03 3.23 -5.91
C ILE A 51 -4.16 2.56 -5.13
N ARG A 52 -4.76 3.27 -4.18
CA ARG A 52 -5.92 2.77 -3.44
C ARG A 52 -7.11 2.54 -4.37
N GLY A 53 -7.37 3.49 -5.27
CA GLY A 53 -8.43 3.34 -6.28
C GLY A 53 -8.20 2.14 -7.19
N GLY A 54 -6.97 1.95 -7.65
CA GLY A 54 -6.60 0.79 -8.47
C GLY A 54 -6.73 -0.53 -7.71
N PHE A 55 -6.33 -0.54 -6.45
CA PHE A 55 -6.47 -1.72 -5.60
C PHE A 55 -7.96 -2.08 -5.40
N GLU A 56 -8.80 -1.09 -5.10
CA GLU A 56 -10.23 -1.34 -4.90
C GLU A 56 -10.89 -1.88 -6.16
N GLN A 57 -10.54 -1.35 -7.31
CA GLN A 57 -11.07 -1.83 -8.58
C GLN A 57 -10.66 -3.28 -8.83
N GLY A 58 -9.38 -3.59 -8.63
CA GLY A 58 -8.87 -4.96 -8.78
C GLY A 58 -9.51 -5.93 -7.79
N TYR A 59 -9.73 -5.48 -6.55
CA TYR A 59 -10.39 -6.27 -5.53
C TYR A 59 -11.82 -6.62 -5.93
N LYS A 60 -12.59 -5.65 -6.43
CA LYS A 60 -13.96 -5.87 -6.88
C LYS A 60 -14.01 -6.84 -8.05
N GLU A 61 -13.10 -6.72 -9.00
CA GLU A 61 -13.04 -7.62 -10.14
C GLU A 61 -12.72 -9.05 -9.70
N ALA A 62 -11.77 -9.22 -8.78
CA ALA A 62 -11.42 -10.52 -8.24
C ALA A 62 -12.58 -11.15 -7.48
N GLU A 63 -13.27 -10.36 -6.67
CA GLU A 63 -14.44 -10.81 -5.92
C GLU A 63 -15.56 -11.27 -6.85
N ASN A 64 -15.82 -10.52 -7.93
CA ASN A 64 -16.82 -10.88 -8.93
C ASN A 64 -16.47 -12.18 -9.62
N ILE A 65 -15.21 -12.39 -9.95
CA ILE A 65 -14.75 -13.64 -10.57
C ILE A 65 -14.97 -14.83 -9.63
N LEU A 66 -14.61 -14.68 -8.36
CA LEU A 66 -14.78 -15.73 -7.38
C LEU A 66 -16.25 -16.05 -7.12
N ASN A 67 -17.11 -15.03 -7.09
CA ASN A 67 -18.54 -15.23 -6.98
C ASN A 67 -19.10 -15.98 -8.21
N SER A 68 -18.63 -15.62 -9.39
CA SER A 68 -19.06 -16.29 -10.64
C SER A 68 -18.67 -17.76 -10.67
N LEU A 69 -17.55 -18.11 -10.01
CA LEU A 69 -17.10 -19.50 -9.92
C LEU A 69 -17.76 -20.25 -8.77
N GLY A 70 -18.57 -19.57 -7.94
CA GLY A 70 -19.24 -20.20 -6.80
C GLY A 70 -18.32 -20.53 -5.64
N VAL A 71 -17.13 -19.93 -5.59
CA VAL A 71 -16.11 -20.24 -4.57
C VAL A 71 -16.47 -19.64 -3.22
N LEU A 72 -16.90 -18.37 -3.20
CA LEU A 72 -17.09 -17.64 -1.95
C LEU A 72 -18.21 -18.20 -1.07
N PRO A 73 -19.40 -18.57 -1.62
CA PRO A 73 -20.45 -19.15 -0.78
C PRO A 73 -20.07 -20.51 -0.17
N ASP A 74 -19.27 -21.31 -0.90
CA ASP A 74 -18.90 -22.65 -0.48
C ASP A 74 -17.64 -22.71 0.36
N ALA A 75 -16.91 -21.59 0.47
CA ALA A 75 -15.65 -21.54 1.20
C ALA A 75 -15.59 -20.24 2.02
N PRO A 76 -16.33 -20.14 3.13
CA PRO A 76 -16.40 -18.90 3.93
C PRO A 76 -15.03 -18.47 4.47
N PHE A 77 -14.10 -19.38 4.72
CA PHE A 77 -12.76 -19.04 5.17
C PHE A 77 -11.97 -18.26 4.09
N VAL A 78 -12.25 -18.53 2.82
CA VAL A 78 -11.65 -17.77 1.71
C VAL A 78 -12.18 -16.35 1.71
N ALA A 79 -13.49 -16.19 1.90
CA ALA A 79 -14.11 -14.86 1.97
C ALA A 79 -13.56 -14.05 3.14
N GLU A 80 -13.39 -14.69 4.31
CA GLU A 80 -12.80 -14.04 5.48
C GLU A 80 -11.37 -13.62 5.23
N GLY A 81 -10.55 -14.48 4.59
CA GLY A 81 -9.17 -14.17 4.25
C GLY A 81 -9.06 -12.99 3.28
N ILE A 82 -9.94 -12.95 2.28
CA ILE A 82 -10.00 -11.86 1.31
C ILE A 82 -10.38 -10.55 2.00
N ALA A 83 -11.40 -10.57 2.86
CA ALA A 83 -11.83 -9.38 3.60
C ALA A 83 -10.73 -8.88 4.54
N LYS A 84 -10.03 -9.79 5.20
CA LYS A 84 -8.91 -9.43 6.08
C LYS A 84 -7.77 -8.80 5.29
N THR A 85 -7.44 -9.37 4.15
CA THR A 85 -6.41 -8.81 3.25
C THR A 85 -6.79 -7.39 2.82
N TYR A 86 -8.05 -7.17 2.46
CA TYR A 86 -8.54 -5.85 2.06
C TYR A 86 -8.33 -4.81 3.17
N GLU A 87 -8.72 -5.15 4.38
CA GLU A 87 -8.56 -4.26 5.55
C GLU A 87 -7.08 -3.94 5.79
N LEU A 88 -6.22 -4.96 5.73
CA LEU A 88 -4.79 -4.80 5.99
C LEU A 88 -4.09 -4.00 4.92
N VAL A 89 -4.51 -4.11 3.66
CA VAL A 89 -3.95 -3.30 2.58
C VAL A 89 -4.28 -1.83 2.80
N HIS A 90 -5.54 -1.51 3.12
CA HIS A 90 -5.93 -0.12 3.40
C HIS A 90 -5.19 0.43 4.61
N LYS A 91 -5.06 -0.36 5.66
CA LYS A 91 -4.28 0.03 6.84
C LYS A 91 -2.82 0.27 6.47
N GLY A 92 -2.24 -0.60 5.65
CA GLY A 92 -0.86 -0.46 5.21
C GLY A 92 -0.64 0.81 4.39
N TYR A 93 -1.59 1.18 3.53
CA TYR A 93 -1.53 2.44 2.80
C TYR A 93 -1.61 3.64 3.73
N ASP A 94 -2.51 3.60 4.71
CA ASP A 94 -2.62 4.66 5.71
C ASP A 94 -1.34 4.80 6.53
N ASP A 95 -0.78 3.68 6.98
CA ASP A 95 0.47 3.66 7.75
C ASP A 95 1.63 4.20 6.92
N TRP A 96 1.72 3.79 5.65
CA TRP A 96 2.75 4.30 4.74
C TRP A 96 2.65 5.81 4.57
N LEU A 97 1.44 6.31 4.31
CA LEU A 97 1.21 7.75 4.11
C LEU A 97 1.55 8.52 5.37
N ASN A 98 1.07 8.08 6.53
CA ASN A 98 1.34 8.73 7.81
C ASN A 98 2.82 8.76 8.12
N HIS A 99 3.52 7.65 7.86
CA HIS A 99 4.96 7.57 8.06
C HIS A 99 5.71 8.52 7.12
N ARG A 100 5.30 8.59 5.87
CA ARG A 100 5.93 9.47 4.89
C ARG A 100 5.73 10.94 5.25
N LEU A 101 4.53 11.32 5.66
CA LEU A 101 4.22 12.68 6.07
C LEU A 101 4.99 13.06 7.34
N ALA A 102 5.10 12.14 8.29
CA ALA A 102 5.89 12.36 9.51
C ALA A 102 7.37 12.51 9.17
N SER A 103 7.91 11.73 8.25
CA SER A 103 9.28 11.82 7.80
C SER A 103 9.57 13.17 7.15
N LEU A 104 8.66 13.67 6.32
CA LEU A 104 8.82 14.98 5.68
C LEU A 104 8.82 16.10 6.72
N ARG A 105 7.94 16.03 7.72
CA ARG A 105 7.90 17.01 8.82
C ARG A 105 9.15 16.91 9.67
N GLY A 106 9.61 15.71 9.96
CA GLY A 106 10.83 15.48 10.71
C GLY A 106 12.06 16.06 10.03
N ASN A 107 12.16 15.90 8.71
CA ASN A 107 13.26 16.46 7.92
C ASN A 107 13.25 17.99 7.96
N VAL A 108 12.08 18.60 7.82
CA VAL A 108 11.96 20.07 7.94
C VAL A 108 12.38 20.55 9.33
N ALA A 109 11.92 19.86 10.39
CA ALA A 109 12.30 20.21 11.76
C ALA A 109 13.80 20.07 11.99
N GLN A 110 14.43 19.02 11.45
CA GLN A 110 15.87 18.82 11.55
C GLN A 110 16.65 19.91 10.81
N ASP A 111 16.20 20.29 9.64
CA ASP A 111 16.82 21.36 8.86
C ASP A 111 16.73 22.70 9.62
N ASP A 112 15.58 22.98 10.24
CA ASP A 112 15.39 24.19 11.06
C ASP A 112 16.30 24.18 12.29
N GLU A 113 16.43 23.04 12.96
CA GLU A 113 17.33 22.89 14.10
C GLU A 113 18.79 23.05 13.67
N ALA A 114 19.17 22.48 12.53
CA ALA A 114 20.53 22.62 12.02
C ALA A 114 20.84 24.08 11.68
N ALA A 115 19.91 24.78 11.04
CA ALA A 115 20.05 26.18 10.71
C ALA A 115 20.17 27.03 11.98
N PHE A 116 19.38 26.73 12.98
CA PHE A 116 19.42 27.45 14.27
C PHE A 116 20.73 27.17 15.00
N SER A 117 21.20 25.95 14.99
CA SER A 117 22.46 25.56 15.64
C SER A 117 23.69 26.19 14.98
N ALA A 118 23.62 26.44 13.69
CA ALA A 118 24.71 27.06 12.92
C ALA A 118 24.80 28.57 13.13
N ALA A 119 23.75 29.14 13.64
CA ALA A 119 23.71 30.57 13.94
C ALA A 119 24.33 30.87 15.32
#